data_081713b1b3b60560104900c360371057
#
_entry.id   081713b1b3b60560104900c360371057
#
_cell.length_a   1.000
_cell.length_b   1.000
_cell.length_c   1.000
_cell.angle_alpha   90.00
_cell.angle_beta   90.00
_cell.angle_gamma   90.00
#
_symmetry.space_group_name_H-M   'P 1'
#
loop_
_entity.id
_entity.type
_entity.pdbx_description
1 polymer ?
#
loop_
_entity_poly.entity_id
_entity_poly.type
_entity_poly.pdbx_seq_one_letter_code
_entity_poly.pdbx_strand_id
1 'polypeptide(L)'
;MSSDFRIYNEIRKNTKGHESVLSNLDGLGLDDNTRALHILWMYPDVLNVFGGRGDLMALMRVSTAMGVPVRMRRLDHLSDEIPLDWADLIYYASGDLTCMEDILSVTMPRKDELKAFARKGKMIVAVSSSGVILADRFIRKDGTSVEATGLLGMTMTEREKVHGDDLWIRTESGMEITGNQIQLLDVSLSEGQEPLGTVLYGHGNDGNGMEGARTGNVIYTGCVGPALVRNPWFAADLIRNAAEASGVSPACGEFLLPDEAIEQELLSSEEARAFIRQKM
;
A
#
# COMPACT_ATOMS: atom_id res chain seq x y z
N MET A 1 14.64 -0.52 20.89
CA MET A 1 14.75 0.63 19.97
C MET A 1 16.15 0.62 19.36
N SER A 2 16.26 0.44 18.04
CA SER A 2 17.56 0.52 17.38
C SER A 2 18.14 1.92 17.54
N SER A 3 19.47 2.03 17.67
CA SER A 3 20.19 3.30 17.81
C SER A 3 19.93 4.24 16.63
N ASP A 4 19.71 3.69 15.46
CA ASP A 4 19.51 4.42 14.19
C ASP A 4 18.17 5.16 14.14
N PHE A 5 17.13 4.59 14.75
CA PHE A 5 15.82 5.24 14.82
C PHE A 5 15.82 6.42 15.80
N ARG A 6 16.66 6.40 16.86
CA ARG A 6 16.85 7.55 17.76
C ARG A 6 17.48 8.72 17.03
N ILE A 7 18.53 8.49 16.24
CA ILE A 7 19.20 9.52 15.45
C ILE A 7 18.23 10.13 14.44
N TYR A 8 17.44 9.31 13.75
CA TYR A 8 16.42 9.77 12.82
C TYR A 8 15.37 10.67 13.48
N ASN A 9 14.82 10.27 14.63
CA ASN A 9 13.87 11.07 15.38
C ASN A 9 14.47 12.36 15.95
N GLU A 10 15.77 12.36 16.32
CA GLU A 10 16.47 13.57 16.79
C GLU A 10 16.71 14.54 15.64
N ILE A 11 17.13 14.09 14.47
CA ILE A 11 17.31 14.92 13.28
C ILE A 11 16.00 15.57 12.89
N ARG A 12 14.88 14.82 12.95
CA ARG A 12 13.57 15.33 12.59
C ARG A 12 12.93 16.26 13.62
N LYS A 13 13.20 16.11 14.90
CA LYS A 13 12.79 17.06 15.93
C LYS A 13 13.30 18.48 15.67
N ASN A 14 14.40 18.60 14.93
CA ASN A 14 15.00 19.88 14.55
C ASN A 14 14.55 20.40 13.17
N THR A 15 13.90 19.57 12.36
CA THR A 15 13.26 20.01 11.11
C THR A 15 11.80 20.34 11.43
N LYS A 16 11.41 21.62 11.33
CA LYS A 16 10.00 22.02 11.41
C LYS A 16 9.24 21.21 10.37
N GLY A 17 8.45 20.23 10.83
CA GLY A 17 7.61 19.43 9.96
C GLY A 17 6.63 20.35 9.26
N HIS A 18 6.77 20.52 7.96
CA HIS A 18 5.68 21.07 7.18
C HIS A 18 4.63 19.97 7.10
N GLU A 19 3.46 20.18 7.69
CA GLU A 19 2.25 19.44 7.32
C GLU A 19 1.95 19.78 5.85
N SER A 20 2.65 19.11 4.94
CA SER A 20 2.36 19.27 3.52
C SER A 20 1.14 18.43 3.18
N VAL A 21 -0.01 19.06 3.16
CA VAL A 21 -1.19 18.46 2.53
C VAL A 21 -1.03 18.66 1.04
N LEU A 22 -0.85 17.56 0.30
CA LEU A 22 -0.96 17.58 -1.16
C LEU A 22 -2.43 17.49 -1.53
N SER A 23 -2.86 18.28 -2.51
CA SER A 23 -4.25 18.29 -2.98
C SER A 23 -4.28 18.43 -4.50
N ASN A 24 -5.28 17.84 -5.14
CA ASN A 24 -5.55 18.01 -6.57
C ASN A 24 -6.78 18.90 -6.85
N LEU A 25 -7.36 19.51 -5.82
CA LEU A 25 -8.60 20.28 -5.98
C LEU A 25 -8.43 21.45 -6.96
N ASP A 26 -7.36 22.22 -6.86
CA ASP A 26 -7.08 23.33 -7.79
C ASP A 26 -7.01 22.83 -9.24
N GLY A 27 -6.32 21.70 -9.47
CA GLY A 27 -6.20 21.08 -10.79
C GLY A 27 -7.55 20.58 -11.35
N LEU A 28 -8.51 20.33 -10.49
CA LEU A 28 -9.89 19.96 -10.85
C LEU A 28 -10.86 21.14 -10.89
N GLY A 29 -10.39 22.36 -10.55
CA GLY A 29 -11.23 23.55 -10.47
C GLY A 29 -12.25 23.51 -9.32
N LEU A 30 -11.91 22.83 -8.23
CA LEU A 30 -12.77 22.62 -7.05
C LEU A 30 -12.29 23.51 -5.90
N ASP A 31 -13.23 23.94 -5.04
CA ASP A 31 -12.93 24.77 -3.88
C ASP A 31 -12.50 23.94 -2.66
N ASP A 32 -11.97 24.62 -1.64
CA ASP A 32 -11.49 24.00 -0.42
C ASP A 32 -12.56 23.34 0.46
N ASN A 33 -13.84 23.64 0.24
CA ASN A 33 -14.94 23.02 0.97
C ASN A 33 -15.41 21.72 0.31
N THR A 34 -14.89 21.40 -0.88
CA THR A 34 -15.24 20.16 -1.57
C THR A 34 -14.84 18.95 -0.74
N ARG A 35 -15.79 18.02 -0.54
CA ARG A 35 -15.50 16.73 0.09
C ARG A 35 -14.51 15.98 -0.79
N ALA A 36 -13.36 15.66 -0.25
CA ALA A 36 -12.28 14.96 -0.92
C ALA A 36 -11.99 13.62 -0.22
N LEU A 37 -11.42 12.69 -0.97
CA LEU A 37 -10.85 11.46 -0.43
C LEU A 37 -9.57 11.80 0.34
N HIS A 38 -9.51 11.43 1.61
CA HIS A 38 -8.39 11.72 2.48
C HIS A 38 -7.43 10.53 2.55
N ILE A 39 -6.24 10.70 1.98
CA ILE A 39 -5.17 9.69 1.95
C ILE A 39 -4.14 10.01 3.03
N LEU A 40 -3.89 9.07 3.93
CA LEU A 40 -2.86 9.16 4.94
C LEU A 40 -1.62 8.36 4.49
N TRP A 41 -0.53 9.06 4.21
CA TRP A 41 0.75 8.49 3.84
C TRP A 41 1.60 8.25 5.09
N MET A 42 1.78 6.99 5.44
CA MET A 42 2.45 6.60 6.69
C MET A 42 3.97 6.60 6.56
N TYR A 43 4.62 7.33 7.46
CA TYR A 43 6.06 7.33 7.70
C TYR A 43 6.95 7.39 6.44
N PRO A 44 6.77 8.38 5.57
CA PRO A 44 7.36 8.42 4.22
C PRO A 44 8.89 8.44 4.16
N ASP A 45 9.56 8.82 5.26
CA ASP A 45 11.01 8.83 5.29
C ASP A 45 11.61 7.49 5.73
N VAL A 46 10.78 6.59 6.27
CA VAL A 46 11.17 5.25 6.72
C VAL A 46 10.59 4.20 5.77
N LEU A 47 9.34 4.41 5.33
CA LEU A 47 8.63 3.54 4.40
C LEU A 47 8.72 4.10 2.97
N ASN A 48 9.92 4.02 2.36
CA ASN A 48 10.17 4.52 1.01
C ASN A 48 11.20 3.67 0.25
N VAL A 49 11.28 2.39 0.58
CA VAL A 49 12.10 1.42 -0.15
C VAL A 49 11.35 0.99 -1.42
N PHE A 50 12.08 0.68 -2.49
CA PHE A 50 11.54 0.25 -3.79
C PHE A 50 10.62 1.28 -4.48
N GLY A 51 10.77 2.56 -4.17
CA GLY A 51 10.04 3.63 -4.84
C GLY A 51 8.64 3.89 -4.30
N GLY A 52 8.35 3.55 -3.04
CA GLY A 52 7.02 3.72 -2.43
C GLY A 52 6.43 5.13 -2.55
N ARG A 53 7.26 6.19 -2.59
CA ARG A 53 6.79 7.54 -2.94
C ARG A 53 6.11 7.61 -4.30
N GLY A 54 6.58 6.81 -5.27
CA GLY A 54 5.97 6.72 -6.59
C GLY A 54 4.52 6.27 -6.55
N ASP A 55 4.19 5.30 -5.67
CA ASP A 55 2.82 4.82 -5.51
C ASP A 55 1.87 5.93 -5.04
N LEU A 56 2.31 6.77 -4.09
CA LEU A 56 1.50 7.88 -3.60
C LEU A 56 1.30 8.95 -4.70
N MET A 57 2.34 9.20 -5.50
CA MET A 57 2.23 10.10 -6.64
C MET A 57 1.33 9.54 -7.73
N ALA A 58 1.35 8.21 -7.95
CA ALA A 58 0.43 7.54 -8.85
C ALA A 58 -1.02 7.65 -8.37
N LEU A 59 -1.29 7.44 -7.07
CA LEU A 59 -2.62 7.69 -6.50
C LEU A 59 -3.10 9.11 -6.77
N MET A 60 -2.26 10.12 -6.57
CA MET A 60 -2.60 11.53 -6.82
C MET A 60 -2.87 11.79 -8.31
N ARG A 61 -1.99 11.31 -9.22
CA ARG A 61 -2.12 11.47 -10.66
C ARG A 61 -3.39 10.80 -11.20
N VAL A 62 -3.60 9.53 -10.79
CA VAL A 62 -4.74 8.74 -11.24
C VAL A 62 -6.05 9.33 -10.70
N SER A 63 -6.09 9.77 -9.43
CA SER A 63 -7.26 10.48 -8.89
C SER A 63 -7.60 11.72 -9.71
N THR A 64 -6.59 12.49 -10.11
CA THR A 64 -6.79 13.68 -10.95
C THR A 64 -7.34 13.31 -12.33
N ALA A 65 -6.79 12.27 -12.97
CA ALA A 65 -7.29 11.79 -14.26
C ALA A 65 -8.73 11.27 -14.19
N MET A 66 -9.12 10.67 -13.05
CA MET A 66 -10.48 10.20 -12.79
C MET A 66 -11.43 11.32 -12.31
N GLY A 67 -10.94 12.54 -12.11
CA GLY A 67 -11.74 13.63 -11.54
C GLY A 67 -12.12 13.43 -10.07
N VAL A 68 -11.43 12.56 -9.34
CA VAL A 68 -11.68 12.29 -7.91
C VAL A 68 -10.92 13.30 -7.07
N PRO A 69 -11.60 14.14 -6.25
CA PRO A 69 -10.93 15.09 -5.36
C PRO A 69 -10.20 14.35 -4.23
N VAL A 70 -8.92 14.69 -4.04
CA VAL A 70 -8.04 14.05 -3.06
C VAL A 70 -7.30 15.09 -2.24
N ARG A 71 -7.17 14.81 -0.93
CA ARG A 71 -6.22 15.44 -0.01
C ARG A 71 -5.34 14.37 0.59
N MET A 72 -4.02 14.53 0.47
CA MET A 72 -3.05 13.58 0.99
C MET A 72 -2.23 14.26 2.10
N ARG A 73 -2.18 13.64 3.26
CA ARG A 73 -1.41 14.08 4.43
C ARG A 73 -0.34 13.03 4.75
N ARG A 74 0.86 13.53 5.08
CA ARG A 74 1.95 12.69 5.59
C ARG A 74 1.83 12.55 7.12
N LEU A 75 2.08 11.35 7.63
CA LEU A 75 2.39 11.12 9.04
C LEU A 75 3.88 10.80 9.15
N ASP A 76 4.66 11.74 9.65
CA ASP A 76 6.13 11.68 9.58
C ASP A 76 6.79 11.02 10.82
N HIS A 77 6.18 11.17 12.00
CA HIS A 77 6.77 10.71 13.26
C HIS A 77 5.95 9.62 13.92
N LEU A 78 6.64 8.65 14.55
CA LEU A 78 5.99 7.63 15.39
C LEU A 78 5.28 8.20 16.60
N SER A 79 5.69 9.38 17.06
CA SER A 79 5.05 10.10 18.16
C SER A 79 3.77 10.83 17.76
N ASP A 80 3.52 10.98 16.46
CA ASP A 80 2.34 11.68 15.97
C ASP A 80 1.10 10.79 16.11
N GLU A 81 -0.02 11.40 16.46
CA GLU A 81 -1.29 10.69 16.52
C GLU A 81 -1.74 10.30 15.11
N ILE A 82 -2.15 9.05 14.93
CA ILE A 82 -2.71 8.58 13.66
C ILE A 82 -4.14 9.15 13.53
N PRO A 83 -4.39 10.07 12.59
CA PRO A 83 -5.67 10.78 12.48
C PRO A 83 -6.74 9.91 11.78
N LEU A 84 -7.18 8.83 12.41
CA LEU A 84 -8.12 7.86 11.84
C LEU A 84 -9.48 8.47 11.47
N ASP A 85 -9.93 9.49 12.22
CA ASP A 85 -11.20 10.16 11.92
C ASP A 85 -11.10 11.00 10.63
N TRP A 86 -9.91 11.52 10.33
CA TRP A 86 -9.66 12.27 9.11
C TRP A 86 -9.46 11.37 7.90
N ALA A 87 -8.74 10.24 8.04
CA ALA A 87 -8.35 9.36 6.95
C ALA A 87 -9.54 8.58 6.37
N ASP A 88 -9.49 8.36 5.06
CA ASP A 88 -10.36 7.44 4.31
C ASP A 88 -9.54 6.28 3.73
N LEU A 89 -8.26 6.53 3.38
CA LEU A 89 -7.29 5.54 2.92
C LEU A 89 -5.99 5.73 3.69
N ILE A 90 -5.45 4.64 4.25
CA ILE A 90 -4.13 4.58 4.90
C ILE A 90 -3.19 3.78 4.00
N TYR A 91 -2.02 4.34 3.68
CA TYR A 91 -1.04 3.69 2.82
C TYR A 91 0.30 3.52 3.53
N TYR A 92 0.72 2.26 3.68
CA TYR A 92 2.04 1.85 4.17
C TYR A 92 2.87 1.37 2.98
N ALA A 93 3.82 2.18 2.52
CA ALA A 93 4.79 1.76 1.51
C ALA A 93 5.81 0.79 2.11
N SER A 94 6.63 0.14 1.26
CA SER A 94 7.68 -0.74 1.72
C SER A 94 8.78 0.00 2.49
N GLY A 95 9.29 -0.61 3.54
CA GLY A 95 10.39 -0.09 4.37
C GLY A 95 11.41 -1.16 4.74
N ASP A 96 12.39 -0.78 5.55
CA ASP A 96 13.32 -1.73 6.16
C ASP A 96 12.61 -2.55 7.25
N LEU A 97 12.89 -3.86 7.33
CA LEU A 97 12.30 -4.74 8.35
C LEU A 97 12.63 -4.31 9.78
N THR A 98 13.80 -3.68 9.98
CA THR A 98 14.22 -3.20 11.30
C THR A 98 13.31 -2.12 11.88
N CYS A 99 12.54 -1.42 11.02
CA CYS A 99 11.60 -0.38 11.43
C CYS A 99 10.21 -0.92 11.80
N MET A 100 9.88 -2.15 11.40
CA MET A 100 8.53 -2.67 11.52
C MET A 100 8.05 -2.80 12.96
N GLU A 101 8.94 -3.18 13.88
CA GLU A 101 8.57 -3.30 15.30
C GLU A 101 8.37 -1.95 15.97
N ASP A 102 9.14 -0.94 15.59
CA ASP A 102 8.93 0.41 16.08
C ASP A 102 7.56 0.94 15.61
N ILE A 103 7.18 0.66 14.35
CA ILE A 103 5.86 1.00 13.82
C ILE A 103 4.76 0.18 14.52
N LEU A 104 4.97 -1.11 14.75
CA LEU A 104 4.04 -1.95 15.52
C LEU A 104 3.86 -1.43 16.95
N SER A 105 4.91 -0.93 17.60
CA SER A 105 4.84 -0.41 18.96
C SER A 105 3.84 0.74 19.13
N VAL A 106 3.63 1.55 18.08
CA VAL A 106 2.66 2.66 18.06
C VAL A 106 1.32 2.27 17.42
N THR A 107 1.31 1.22 16.60
CA THR A 107 0.10 0.77 15.89
C THR A 107 -0.72 -0.23 16.72
N MET A 108 -0.05 -1.12 17.47
CA MET A 108 -0.70 -2.13 18.31
C MET A 108 -1.65 -1.56 19.38
N PRO A 109 -1.32 -0.46 20.09
CA PRO A 109 -2.27 0.17 21.01
C PRO A 109 -3.55 0.68 20.33
N ARG A 110 -3.51 0.92 19.01
CA ARG A 110 -4.63 1.40 18.19
C ARG A 110 -5.28 0.29 17.36
N LYS A 111 -4.93 -0.99 17.59
CA LYS A 111 -5.40 -2.15 16.85
C LYS A 111 -6.93 -2.20 16.68
N ASP A 112 -7.67 -1.99 17.77
CA ASP A 112 -9.13 -2.06 17.73
C ASP A 112 -9.76 -0.90 16.94
N GLU A 113 -9.14 0.27 16.98
CA GLU A 113 -9.56 1.43 16.20
C GLU A 113 -9.29 1.20 14.71
N LEU A 114 -8.14 0.61 14.34
CA LEU A 114 -7.83 0.22 12.96
C LEU A 114 -8.79 -0.85 12.45
N LYS A 115 -9.13 -1.83 13.28
CA LYS A 115 -10.17 -2.82 12.95
C LYS A 115 -11.54 -2.17 12.77
N ALA A 116 -11.88 -1.18 13.59
CA ALA A 116 -13.12 -0.42 13.44
C ALA A 116 -13.10 0.44 12.17
N PHE A 117 -11.96 1.03 11.83
CA PHE A 117 -11.73 1.77 10.58
C PHE A 117 -11.98 0.88 9.35
N ALA A 118 -11.38 -0.32 9.32
CA ALA A 118 -11.59 -1.31 8.26
C ALA A 118 -13.04 -1.78 8.16
N ARG A 119 -13.71 -2.06 9.30
CA ARG A 119 -15.14 -2.46 9.32
C ARG A 119 -16.09 -1.39 8.78
N LYS A 120 -15.71 -0.11 8.81
CA LYS A 120 -16.45 0.98 8.16
C LYS A 120 -16.26 1.02 6.64
N GLY A 121 -15.53 0.05 6.06
CA GLY A 121 -15.20 -0.01 4.64
C GLY A 121 -14.06 0.90 4.22
N LYS A 122 -13.43 1.63 5.15
CA LYS A 122 -12.28 2.48 4.85
C LYS A 122 -11.06 1.62 4.48
N MET A 123 -10.17 2.18 3.66
CA MET A 123 -9.12 1.41 3.01
C MET A 123 -7.79 1.45 3.78
N ILE A 124 -7.14 0.29 3.87
CA ILE A 124 -5.76 0.16 4.36
C ILE A 124 -4.95 -0.65 3.35
N VAL A 125 -3.86 -0.09 2.86
CA VAL A 125 -2.95 -0.74 1.91
C VAL A 125 -1.56 -0.85 2.52
N ALA A 126 -0.96 -2.04 2.45
CA ALA A 126 0.43 -2.26 2.82
C ALA A 126 1.18 -2.98 1.70
N VAL A 127 2.41 -2.54 1.45
CA VAL A 127 3.26 -3.06 0.38
C VAL A 127 4.50 -3.72 0.98
N SER A 128 4.81 -4.94 0.51
CA SER A 128 6.02 -5.70 0.85
C SER A 128 6.22 -5.83 2.37
N SER A 129 7.36 -5.40 2.93
CA SER A 129 7.68 -5.51 4.36
C SER A 129 6.63 -4.89 5.29
N SER A 130 5.92 -3.86 4.87
CA SER A 130 4.86 -3.24 5.67
C SER A 130 3.63 -4.14 5.88
N GLY A 131 3.53 -5.25 5.14
CA GLY A 131 2.54 -6.29 5.42
C GLY A 131 2.61 -6.83 6.85
N VAL A 132 3.78 -6.78 7.48
CA VAL A 132 3.97 -7.13 8.91
C VAL A 132 2.98 -6.40 9.81
N ILE A 133 2.65 -5.15 9.50
CA ILE A 133 1.72 -4.33 10.29
C ILE A 133 0.30 -4.92 10.27
N LEU A 134 -0.11 -5.49 9.12
CA LEU A 134 -1.47 -6.02 8.91
C LEU A 134 -1.62 -7.50 9.32
N ALA A 135 -0.50 -8.22 9.44
CA ALA A 135 -0.46 -9.66 9.74
C ALA A 135 -1.02 -10.00 11.13
N ASP A 136 -1.28 -11.29 11.37
CA ASP A 136 -1.50 -11.81 12.71
C ASP A 136 -0.19 -11.81 13.50
N ARG A 137 0.90 -12.21 12.84
CA ARG A 137 2.23 -12.28 13.44
C ARG A 137 3.36 -12.16 12.41
N PHE A 138 4.50 -11.77 12.91
CA PHE A 138 5.78 -11.77 12.20
C PHE A 138 6.75 -12.74 12.89
N ILE A 139 7.35 -13.64 12.14
CA ILE A 139 8.35 -14.60 12.63
C ILE A 139 9.71 -14.18 12.06
N ARG A 140 10.65 -13.87 12.95
CA ARG A 140 12.04 -13.52 12.59
C ARG A 140 12.86 -14.77 12.24
N LYS A 141 14.03 -14.57 11.63
CA LYS A 141 15.01 -15.63 11.33
C LYS A 141 15.42 -16.47 12.54
N ASP A 142 15.50 -15.87 13.72
CA ASP A 142 15.82 -16.55 14.96
C ASP A 142 14.66 -17.34 15.57
N GLY A 143 13.50 -17.34 14.90
CA GLY A 143 12.28 -17.99 15.35
C GLY A 143 11.44 -17.15 16.33
N THR A 144 11.89 -15.95 16.70
CA THR A 144 11.11 -15.05 17.55
C THR A 144 9.82 -14.65 16.85
N SER A 145 8.69 -14.78 17.55
CA SER A 145 7.37 -14.39 17.04
C SER A 145 6.93 -13.06 17.65
N VAL A 146 6.55 -12.12 16.81
CA VAL A 146 6.02 -10.81 17.17
C VAL A 146 4.54 -10.75 16.76
N GLU A 147 3.65 -10.42 17.68
CA GLU A 147 2.23 -10.20 17.36
C GLU A 147 2.06 -8.91 16.57
N ALA A 148 1.11 -8.90 15.62
CA ALA A 148 0.76 -7.75 14.83
C ALA A 148 -0.75 -7.45 14.90
N THR A 149 -1.27 -6.56 14.04
CA THR A 149 -2.64 -6.07 14.22
C THR A 149 -3.72 -7.09 13.92
N GLY A 150 -3.41 -8.13 13.12
CA GLY A 150 -4.40 -9.13 12.70
C GLY A 150 -5.55 -8.51 11.90
N LEU A 151 -5.24 -7.55 11.03
CA LEU A 151 -6.17 -6.99 10.06
C LEU A 151 -6.36 -7.91 8.86
N LEU A 152 -5.32 -8.71 8.56
CA LEU A 152 -5.34 -9.79 7.58
C LEU A 152 -4.89 -11.09 8.26
N GLY A 153 -5.59 -12.18 7.99
CA GLY A 153 -5.28 -13.53 8.48
C GLY A 153 -4.03 -14.08 7.80
N MET A 154 -2.86 -13.56 8.14
CA MET A 154 -1.60 -14.01 7.54
C MET A 154 -0.45 -14.02 8.55
N THR A 155 0.49 -14.93 8.35
CA THR A 155 1.76 -14.98 9.05
C THR A 155 2.88 -14.62 8.08
N MET A 156 3.74 -13.68 8.47
CA MET A 156 4.90 -13.28 7.69
C MET A 156 6.17 -13.82 8.33
N THR A 157 6.97 -14.59 7.59
CA THR A 157 8.18 -15.24 8.09
C THR A 157 9.41 -14.70 7.37
N GLU A 158 10.39 -14.22 8.12
CA GLU A 158 11.63 -13.68 7.56
C GLU A 158 12.46 -14.78 6.89
N ARG A 159 12.86 -14.53 5.64
CA ARG A 159 13.62 -15.46 4.82
C ARG A 159 15.11 -15.40 5.14
N GLU A 160 15.77 -16.54 5.02
CA GLU A 160 17.25 -16.60 5.10
C GLU A 160 17.93 -15.83 3.97
N LYS A 161 17.35 -15.88 2.78
CA LYS A 161 17.87 -15.21 1.58
C LYS A 161 16.77 -14.43 0.89
N VAL A 162 17.12 -13.23 0.44
CA VAL A 162 16.24 -12.42 -0.40
C VAL A 162 15.97 -13.15 -1.71
N HIS A 163 14.70 -13.22 -2.09
CA HIS A 163 14.29 -13.68 -3.41
C HIS A 163 13.92 -12.48 -4.27
N GLY A 164 14.45 -12.42 -5.49
CA GLY A 164 14.15 -11.38 -6.46
C GLY A 164 13.77 -11.95 -7.80
N ASP A 165 12.61 -11.53 -8.34
CA ASP A 165 12.15 -11.89 -9.68
C ASP A 165 11.14 -10.85 -10.19
N ASP A 166 10.71 -10.99 -11.44
CA ASP A 166 9.50 -10.35 -11.93
C ASP A 166 8.26 -11.00 -11.31
N LEU A 167 7.19 -10.24 -11.21
CA LEU A 167 5.91 -10.71 -10.70
C LEU A 167 4.79 -10.34 -11.68
N TRP A 168 3.95 -11.33 -12.02
CA TRP A 168 2.71 -11.12 -12.77
C TRP A 168 1.60 -11.91 -12.11
N ILE A 169 0.55 -11.20 -11.72
CA ILE A 169 -0.62 -11.78 -11.03
C ILE A 169 -1.92 -11.40 -11.73
N ARG A 170 -2.94 -12.17 -11.46
CA ARG A 170 -4.34 -11.87 -11.85
C ARG A 170 -5.22 -11.89 -10.61
N THR A 171 -5.90 -10.77 -10.36
CA THR A 171 -6.90 -10.67 -9.29
C THR A 171 -8.17 -11.46 -9.62
N GLU A 172 -9.02 -11.67 -8.63
CA GLU A 172 -10.32 -12.32 -8.83
C GLU A 172 -11.21 -11.57 -9.87
N SER A 173 -11.14 -10.23 -9.91
CA SER A 173 -11.84 -9.41 -10.89
C SER A 173 -11.28 -9.52 -12.32
N GLY A 174 -10.19 -10.29 -12.52
CA GLY A 174 -9.51 -10.44 -13.81
C GLY A 174 -8.48 -9.36 -14.10
N MET A 175 -8.25 -8.41 -13.18
CA MET A 175 -7.22 -7.38 -13.34
C MET A 175 -5.83 -8.03 -13.29
N GLU A 176 -4.97 -7.69 -14.25
CA GLU A 176 -3.57 -8.13 -14.27
C GLU A 176 -2.66 -7.04 -13.72
N ILE A 177 -1.78 -7.43 -12.81
CA ILE A 177 -0.80 -6.57 -12.15
C ILE A 177 0.59 -7.14 -12.44
N THR A 178 1.49 -6.30 -12.93
CA THR A 178 2.88 -6.65 -13.17
C THR A 178 3.82 -5.78 -12.35
N GLY A 179 4.92 -6.34 -11.90
CA GLY A 179 5.93 -5.61 -11.15
C GLY A 179 7.14 -6.46 -10.87
N ASN A 180 7.84 -6.12 -9.81
CA ASN A 180 8.94 -6.92 -9.30
C ASN A 180 8.59 -7.46 -7.91
N GLN A 181 9.23 -8.53 -7.54
CA GLN A 181 9.20 -9.08 -6.21
C GLN A 181 10.62 -9.05 -5.65
N ILE A 182 10.80 -8.37 -4.52
CA ILE A 182 12.04 -8.40 -3.72
C ILE A 182 11.61 -8.86 -2.35
N GLN A 183 11.61 -10.18 -2.18
CA GLN A 183 10.94 -10.83 -1.07
C GLN A 183 11.92 -11.11 0.07
N LEU A 184 11.69 -10.41 1.16
CA LEU A 184 12.38 -10.58 2.43
C LEU A 184 11.60 -11.50 3.38
N LEU A 185 10.32 -11.74 3.08
CA LEU A 185 9.35 -12.43 3.92
C LEU A 185 8.54 -13.43 3.09
N ASP A 186 8.38 -14.66 3.58
CA ASP A 186 7.34 -15.57 3.09
C ASP A 186 6.02 -15.24 3.79
N VAL A 187 4.92 -15.37 3.07
CA VAL A 187 3.58 -15.05 3.56
C VAL A 187 2.71 -16.31 3.52
N SER A 188 2.28 -16.76 4.68
CA SER A 188 1.34 -17.88 4.79
C SER A 188 -0.03 -17.35 5.17
N LEU A 189 -1.04 -17.60 4.33
CA LEU A 189 -2.42 -17.18 4.59
C LEU A 189 -3.09 -18.18 5.54
N SER A 190 -3.85 -17.65 6.48
CA SER A 190 -4.70 -18.44 7.37
C SER A 190 -5.89 -19.03 6.60
N GLU A 191 -6.51 -20.09 7.11
CA GLU A 191 -7.72 -20.64 6.54
C GLU A 191 -8.83 -19.58 6.40
N GLY A 192 -9.39 -19.46 5.20
CA GLY A 192 -10.43 -18.47 4.87
C GLY A 192 -9.92 -17.05 4.55
N GLN A 193 -8.61 -16.82 4.60
CA GLN A 193 -8.05 -15.56 4.12
C GLN A 193 -7.87 -15.60 2.61
N GLU A 194 -8.55 -14.68 1.91
CA GLU A 194 -8.42 -14.57 0.46
C GLU A 194 -7.09 -13.91 0.05
N PRO A 195 -6.40 -14.43 -0.98
CA PRO A 195 -5.27 -13.75 -1.60
C PRO A 195 -5.74 -12.50 -2.36
N LEU A 196 -4.83 -11.60 -2.68
CA LEU A 196 -5.10 -10.50 -3.64
C LEU A 196 -5.28 -11.05 -5.05
N GLY A 197 -4.51 -12.07 -5.42
CA GLY A 197 -4.62 -12.70 -6.72
C GLY A 197 -3.84 -14.00 -6.86
N THR A 198 -3.98 -14.60 -8.05
CA THR A 198 -3.25 -15.81 -8.47
C THR A 198 -1.99 -15.40 -9.23
N VAL A 199 -0.88 -16.04 -8.95
CA VAL A 199 0.41 -15.84 -9.62
C VAL A 199 0.35 -16.46 -11.01
N LEU A 200 0.61 -15.66 -12.02
CA LEU A 200 0.83 -16.12 -13.40
C LEU A 200 2.33 -16.33 -13.68
N TYR A 201 3.19 -15.51 -13.06
CA TYR A 201 4.64 -15.67 -13.05
C TYR A 201 5.23 -15.05 -11.77
N GLY A 202 6.28 -15.64 -11.24
CA GLY A 202 6.95 -15.23 -10.01
C GLY A 202 6.71 -16.19 -8.86
N HIS A 203 7.19 -15.83 -7.66
CA HIS A 203 7.08 -16.67 -6.47
C HIS A 203 5.76 -16.45 -5.71
N GLY A 204 5.26 -15.22 -5.69
CA GLY A 204 4.09 -14.88 -4.89
C GLY A 204 4.37 -14.91 -3.38
N ASN A 205 3.39 -15.32 -2.60
CA ASN A 205 3.48 -15.31 -1.13
C ASN A 205 4.55 -16.27 -0.58
N ASP A 206 4.52 -17.53 -1.04
CA ASP A 206 5.37 -18.63 -0.53
C ASP A 206 5.66 -19.69 -1.60
N GLY A 207 5.44 -19.39 -2.88
CA GLY A 207 5.61 -20.31 -4.00
C GLY A 207 4.40 -21.17 -4.32
N ASN A 208 3.27 -21.01 -3.61
CA ASN A 208 2.06 -21.82 -3.80
C ASN A 208 1.07 -21.21 -4.82
N GLY A 209 1.53 -20.28 -5.67
CA GLY A 209 0.74 -19.73 -6.76
C GLY A 209 -0.27 -18.64 -6.33
N MET A 210 -0.17 -18.14 -5.11
CA MET A 210 -0.98 -17.04 -4.59
C MET A 210 -0.12 -15.82 -4.27
N GLU A 211 -0.69 -14.64 -4.38
CA GLU A 211 -0.01 -13.39 -4.07
C GLU A 211 -0.90 -12.44 -3.28
N GLY A 212 -0.27 -11.78 -2.28
CA GLY A 212 -0.93 -10.81 -1.44
C GLY A 212 -2.00 -11.39 -0.53
N ALA A 213 -2.79 -10.50 0.05
CA ALA A 213 -3.97 -10.83 0.86
C ALA A 213 -4.99 -9.69 0.76
N ARG A 214 -6.28 -10.02 0.81
CA ARG A 214 -7.36 -9.03 0.80
C ARG A 214 -8.50 -9.45 1.74
N THR A 215 -9.01 -8.49 2.50
CA THR A 215 -10.26 -8.62 3.25
C THR A 215 -11.02 -7.29 3.12
N GLY A 216 -12.03 -7.28 2.24
CA GLY A 216 -12.72 -6.03 1.89
C GLY A 216 -11.74 -4.99 1.30
N ASN A 217 -11.61 -3.85 1.98
CA ASN A 217 -10.70 -2.77 1.60
C ASN A 217 -9.35 -2.78 2.38
N VAL A 218 -9.03 -3.86 3.07
CA VAL A 218 -7.68 -4.09 3.63
C VAL A 218 -6.90 -4.96 2.66
N ILE A 219 -5.79 -4.44 2.16
CA ILE A 219 -5.03 -5.05 1.06
C ILE A 219 -3.55 -5.09 1.42
N TYR A 220 -2.95 -6.25 1.19
CA TYR A 220 -1.50 -6.45 1.17
C TYR A 220 -1.07 -6.93 -0.21
N THR A 221 0.08 -6.45 -0.68
CA THR A 221 0.77 -6.99 -1.86
C THR A 221 2.28 -7.01 -1.68
N GLY A 222 2.94 -8.05 -2.15
CA GLY A 222 4.39 -8.15 -2.27
C GLY A 222 4.94 -7.51 -3.56
N CYS A 223 4.06 -7.03 -4.45
CA CYS A 223 4.44 -6.38 -5.69
C CYS A 223 5.09 -5.01 -5.43
N VAL A 224 6.30 -4.82 -5.93
CA VAL A 224 7.09 -3.58 -5.78
C VAL A 224 7.55 -3.03 -7.12
N GLY A 225 8.24 -1.88 -7.07
CA GLY A 225 8.95 -1.29 -8.18
C GLY A 225 8.29 -0.22 -9.02
N PRO A 226 7.70 0.88 -8.49
CA PRO A 226 6.52 1.00 -7.62
C PRO A 226 5.27 0.43 -8.30
N ALA A 227 4.49 -0.33 -7.55
CA ALA A 227 3.39 -1.14 -8.09
C ALA A 227 2.30 -0.31 -8.77
N LEU A 228 1.90 0.82 -8.16
CA LEU A 228 0.81 1.66 -8.67
C LEU A 228 1.22 2.53 -9.85
N VAL A 229 2.51 2.86 -9.99
CA VAL A 229 3.02 3.56 -11.17
C VAL A 229 2.93 2.66 -12.40
N ARG A 230 3.31 1.38 -12.23
CA ARG A 230 3.26 0.40 -13.33
C ARG A 230 1.84 -0.05 -13.68
N ASN A 231 0.93 0.01 -12.70
CA ASN A 231 -0.44 -0.48 -12.83
C ASN A 231 -1.44 0.60 -12.40
N PRO A 232 -1.59 1.68 -13.18
CA PRO A 232 -2.51 2.78 -12.82
C PRO A 232 -3.97 2.32 -12.73
N TRP A 233 -4.38 1.26 -13.40
CA TRP A 233 -5.68 0.64 -13.24
C TRP A 233 -5.87 0.03 -11.85
N PHE A 234 -4.81 -0.49 -11.21
CA PHE A 234 -4.87 -0.92 -9.81
C PHE A 234 -5.00 0.27 -8.87
N ALA A 235 -4.26 1.37 -9.12
CA ALA A 235 -4.46 2.63 -8.39
C ALA A 235 -5.91 3.14 -8.53
N ALA A 236 -6.50 3.06 -9.73
CA ALA A 236 -7.88 3.45 -9.99
C ALA A 236 -8.89 2.58 -9.21
N ASP A 237 -8.64 1.27 -9.12
CA ASP A 237 -9.48 0.37 -8.30
C ASP A 237 -9.43 0.74 -6.81
N LEU A 238 -8.24 1.01 -6.28
CA LEU A 238 -8.07 1.47 -4.89
C LEU A 238 -8.81 2.79 -4.65
N ILE A 239 -8.64 3.78 -5.55
CA ILE A 239 -9.29 5.10 -5.44
C ILE A 239 -10.81 4.94 -5.49
N ARG A 240 -11.34 4.17 -6.44
CA ARG A 240 -12.79 3.93 -6.57
C ARG A 240 -13.36 3.34 -5.29
N ASN A 241 -12.79 2.21 -4.83
CA ASN A 241 -13.29 1.52 -3.65
C ASN A 241 -13.23 2.39 -2.38
N ALA A 242 -12.13 3.17 -2.20
CA ALA A 242 -12.00 4.07 -1.07
C ALA A 242 -12.96 5.26 -1.15
N ALA A 243 -13.16 5.83 -2.33
CA ALA A 243 -14.07 6.96 -2.56
C ALA A 243 -15.53 6.56 -2.36
N GLU A 244 -15.96 5.42 -2.91
CA GLU A 244 -17.30 4.87 -2.72
C GLU A 244 -17.60 4.62 -1.24
N ALA A 245 -16.68 3.97 -0.51
CA ALA A 245 -16.82 3.70 0.92
C ALA A 245 -16.88 4.99 1.77
N SER A 246 -16.31 6.09 1.28
CA SER A 246 -16.23 7.37 1.99
C SER A 246 -17.25 8.39 1.48
N GLY A 247 -18.09 8.03 0.52
CA GLY A 247 -19.10 8.93 -0.06
C GLY A 247 -18.49 10.09 -0.86
N VAL A 248 -17.31 9.88 -1.48
CA VAL A 248 -16.67 10.83 -2.38
C VAL A 248 -17.01 10.47 -3.81
N SER A 249 -17.47 11.44 -4.59
CA SER A 249 -17.79 11.27 -6.00
C SER A 249 -16.80 12.00 -6.89
N PRO A 250 -16.50 11.47 -8.10
CA PRO A 250 -15.71 12.20 -9.07
C PRO A 250 -16.46 13.44 -9.57
N ALA A 251 -15.70 14.47 -9.93
CA ALA A 251 -16.27 15.72 -10.45
C ALA A 251 -17.08 15.52 -11.75
N CYS A 252 -16.71 14.52 -12.55
CA CYS A 252 -17.44 14.15 -13.80
C CYS A 252 -18.63 13.20 -13.56
N GLY A 253 -18.86 12.75 -12.32
CA GLY A 253 -19.99 11.86 -11.97
C GLY A 253 -19.70 10.37 -12.16
N GLU A 254 -18.63 9.98 -12.85
CA GLU A 254 -18.28 8.59 -13.13
C GLU A 254 -16.83 8.29 -12.74
N PHE A 255 -16.59 7.11 -12.17
CA PHE A 255 -15.24 6.60 -11.86
C PHE A 255 -14.61 6.01 -13.13
N LEU A 256 -14.18 6.87 -14.05
CA LEU A 256 -13.51 6.47 -15.29
C LEU A 256 -12.05 6.91 -15.27
N LEU A 257 -11.14 5.96 -15.55
CA LEU A 257 -9.76 6.25 -15.87
C LEU A 257 -9.60 6.24 -17.39
N PRO A 258 -9.36 7.40 -18.03
CA PRO A 258 -9.22 7.45 -19.48
C PRO A 258 -7.93 6.72 -19.95
N ASP A 259 -8.02 5.91 -21.00
CA ASP A 259 -6.87 5.19 -21.57
C ASP A 259 -5.75 6.14 -22.00
N GLU A 260 -6.10 7.32 -22.53
CA GLU A 260 -5.12 8.35 -22.94
C GLU A 260 -4.27 8.86 -21.77
N ALA A 261 -4.82 8.80 -20.54
CA ALA A 261 -4.08 9.20 -19.33
C ALA A 261 -3.02 8.17 -18.91
N ILE A 262 -3.10 6.93 -19.42
CA ILE A 262 -2.26 5.79 -19.02
C ILE A 262 -1.70 5.01 -20.22
N GLU A 263 -1.70 5.58 -21.40
CA GLU A 263 -1.27 4.90 -22.63
C GLU A 263 0.16 4.31 -22.52
N GLN A 264 1.09 5.04 -21.91
CA GLN A 264 2.47 4.58 -21.74
C GLN A 264 2.56 3.39 -20.77
N GLU A 265 1.76 3.40 -19.71
CA GLU A 265 1.72 2.32 -18.74
C GLU A 265 1.06 1.05 -19.34
N LEU A 266 0.03 1.21 -20.17
CA LEU A 266 -0.57 0.10 -20.93
C LEU A 266 0.45 -0.56 -21.84
N LEU A 267 1.18 0.22 -22.63
CA LEU A 267 2.25 -0.28 -23.52
C LEU A 267 3.36 -0.97 -22.73
N SER A 268 3.87 -0.33 -21.67
CA SER A 268 4.91 -0.89 -20.80
C SER A 268 4.47 -2.19 -20.13
N SER A 269 3.21 -2.31 -19.76
CA SER A 269 2.66 -3.55 -19.17
C SER A 269 2.58 -4.68 -20.20
N GLU A 270 2.21 -4.38 -21.45
CA GLU A 270 2.21 -5.36 -22.53
C GLU A 270 3.62 -5.87 -22.85
N GLU A 271 4.60 -4.96 -22.92
CA GLU A 271 6.01 -5.30 -23.12
C GLU A 271 6.54 -6.16 -21.95
N ALA A 272 6.25 -5.81 -20.71
CA ALA A 272 6.64 -6.58 -19.54
C ALA A 272 6.05 -7.99 -19.56
N ARG A 273 4.77 -8.13 -19.87
CA ARG A 273 4.11 -9.44 -20.01
C ARG A 273 4.69 -10.26 -21.18
N ALA A 274 4.98 -9.61 -22.29
CA ALA A 274 5.62 -10.26 -23.44
C ALA A 274 7.03 -10.78 -23.09
N PHE A 275 7.81 -10.01 -22.33
CA PHE A 275 9.11 -10.42 -21.82
C PHE A 275 9.02 -11.59 -20.84
N ILE A 276 8.08 -11.52 -19.89
CA ILE A 276 7.84 -12.61 -18.91
C ILE A 276 7.46 -13.90 -19.63
N ARG A 277 6.57 -13.86 -20.64
CA ARG A 277 6.19 -15.05 -21.42
C ARG A 277 7.36 -15.76 -22.09
N GLN A 278 8.46 -15.05 -22.38
CA GLN A 278 9.66 -15.68 -22.93
C GLN A 278 10.47 -16.45 -21.89
N LYS A 279 10.22 -16.22 -20.59
CA LYS A 279 10.85 -16.92 -19.47
C LYS A 279 10.05 -18.15 -19.01
N MET A 280 8.78 -18.23 -19.36
CA MET A 280 7.88 -19.36 -19.05
C MET A 280 8.12 -20.52 -19.99
#